data_93e95f5700e066734b3cac91986b802b
#
_entry.id   93e95f5700e066734b3cac91986b802b
#
_cell.length_a   1.000
_cell.length_b   1.000
_cell.length_c   1.000
_cell.angle_alpha   90.00
_cell.angle_beta   90.00
_cell.angle_gamma   90.00
#
_symmetry.space_group_name_H-M   'P 1'
#
loop_
_entity.id
_entity.type
_entity.pdbx_description
1 polymer ?
#
loop_
_entity_poly.entity_id
_entity_poly.type
_entity_poly.pdbx_seq_one_letter_code
_entity_poly.pdbx_strand_id
1 'polypeptide(L)'
;MADSDIVIVGAARTAVGAFNGAFANTPAHDLAAVAIKEALRRAKVEAVEVDELVMGQVLAAGQGQNPARQAAMAAGIPQEKTAWGLNQLCGSGLRTVAIGLQQIAAGDANVIVAGGMESMSLAPHASYMRAGTKMGDVKFVDTMIKDGLWDAFHGYHMGTTAENVATKYQISREEQDRFAVGSQNKAEAAQKAGKFKDEIAPVTISTRKGDIVVDTDEYPRHGATIEAMAKLKPAFSKDGTVTAGNASGLNDGAAALVIMTAKEAARRGLTPLARIASWATAGVDPAIMGTGPIPSTRKALEKAGWKVGDLDLVEANEAFAAQALAVNKDLGWNPDIVNVNGGAIAIGHPIGASGARVLVTLLHEMAKRDAKKGLATLCIGGGMGVAMAVER
;
A
#
# COMPACT_ATOMS: atom_id res chain seq x y z
N MET A 1 6.75 -17.22 21.14
CA MET A 1 7.10 -15.81 20.87
C MET A 1 8.18 -15.40 21.87
N ALA A 2 9.34 -14.94 21.41
CA ALA A 2 10.41 -14.46 22.30
C ALA A 2 10.11 -13.03 22.75
N ASP A 3 10.62 -12.61 23.92
CA ASP A 3 10.43 -11.25 24.47
C ASP A 3 10.90 -10.14 23.53
N SER A 4 11.94 -10.43 22.73
CA SER A 4 12.52 -9.51 21.75
C SER A 4 11.82 -9.50 20.38
N ASP A 5 10.86 -10.40 20.14
CA ASP A 5 10.09 -10.40 18.89
C ASP A 5 9.35 -9.08 18.74
N ILE A 6 9.34 -8.54 17.54
CA ILE A 6 8.58 -7.33 17.24
C ILE A 6 7.18 -7.73 16.78
N VAL A 7 6.18 -7.16 17.43
CA VAL A 7 4.78 -7.49 17.23
C VAL A 7 3.97 -6.28 16.78
N ILE A 8 2.92 -6.53 16.04
CA ILE A 8 1.92 -5.55 15.63
C ILE A 8 0.73 -5.69 16.58
N VAL A 9 0.37 -4.62 17.27
CA VAL A 9 -0.70 -4.63 18.28
C VAL A 9 -1.94 -3.83 17.86
N GLY A 10 -1.84 -3.03 16.80
CA GLY A 10 -2.96 -2.28 16.24
C GLY A 10 -2.76 -2.04 14.77
N ALA A 11 -3.85 -2.06 14.00
CA ALA A 11 -3.84 -1.84 12.56
C ALA A 11 -5.16 -1.23 12.10
N ALA A 12 -5.09 -0.19 11.28
CA ALA A 12 -6.26 0.46 10.69
C ALA A 12 -5.90 1.10 9.35
N ARG A 13 -6.88 1.28 8.48
CA ARG A 13 -6.78 2.04 7.24
C ARG A 13 -8.00 2.91 7.02
N THR A 14 -7.90 3.95 6.23
CA THR A 14 -9.09 4.61 5.69
C THR A 14 -9.71 3.75 4.58
N ALA A 15 -10.91 4.07 4.15
CA ALA A 15 -11.38 3.66 2.85
C ALA A 15 -10.39 4.16 1.77
N VAL A 16 -10.34 3.48 0.64
CA VAL A 16 -9.59 3.93 -0.54
C VAL A 16 -10.52 4.73 -1.44
N GLY A 17 -10.22 6.01 -1.60
CA GLY A 17 -10.94 6.92 -2.50
C GLY A 17 -10.53 6.76 -3.95
N ALA A 18 -11.45 6.97 -4.88
CA ALA A 18 -11.16 7.09 -6.30
C ALA A 18 -10.46 8.43 -6.61
N PHE A 19 -9.75 8.49 -7.71
CA PHE A 19 -9.14 9.73 -8.20
C PHE A 19 -10.21 10.80 -8.43
N ASN A 20 -10.02 11.97 -7.79
CA ASN A 20 -11.00 13.05 -7.75
C ASN A 20 -12.37 12.64 -7.18
N GLY A 21 -12.42 11.58 -6.35
CA GLY A 21 -13.62 11.07 -5.69
C GLY A 21 -13.83 11.67 -4.30
N ALA A 22 -14.25 10.84 -3.36
CA ALA A 22 -14.63 11.25 -2.01
C ALA A 22 -13.54 12.05 -1.28
N PHE A 23 -12.26 11.73 -1.50
CA PHE A 23 -11.12 12.39 -0.87
C PHE A 23 -10.42 13.44 -1.74
N ALA A 24 -11.05 13.90 -2.83
CA ALA A 24 -10.46 14.82 -3.79
C ALA A 24 -9.81 16.09 -3.19
N ASN A 25 -10.32 16.56 -2.06
CA ASN A 25 -9.84 17.76 -1.37
C ASN A 25 -9.28 17.47 0.03
N THR A 26 -9.01 16.21 0.36
CA THR A 26 -8.52 15.79 1.68
C THR A 26 -7.02 15.53 1.60
N PRO A 27 -6.19 16.33 2.32
CA PRO A 27 -4.74 16.11 2.35
C PRO A 27 -4.38 14.72 2.86
N ALA A 28 -3.29 14.15 2.35
CA ALA A 28 -2.83 12.81 2.74
C ALA A 28 -2.58 12.70 4.26
N HIS A 29 -2.04 13.76 4.88
CA HIS A 29 -1.78 13.77 6.32
C HIS A 29 -3.05 13.78 7.18
N ASP A 30 -4.17 14.32 6.69
CA ASP A 30 -5.45 14.25 7.39
C ASP A 30 -6.04 12.83 7.34
N LEU A 31 -5.94 12.15 6.20
CA LEU A 31 -6.29 10.73 6.09
C LEU A 31 -5.42 9.88 7.02
N ALA A 32 -4.11 10.17 7.05
CA ALA A 32 -3.18 9.48 7.96
C ALA A 32 -3.54 9.69 9.42
N ALA A 33 -3.91 10.91 9.83
CA ALA A 33 -4.30 11.20 11.21
C ALA A 33 -5.50 10.35 11.65
N VAL A 34 -6.48 10.11 10.77
CA VAL A 34 -7.62 9.22 11.05
C VAL A 34 -7.14 7.77 11.24
N ALA A 35 -6.32 7.24 10.33
CA ALA A 35 -5.80 5.88 10.42
C ALA A 35 -4.93 5.68 11.67
N ILE A 36 -4.08 6.66 12.02
CA ILE A 36 -3.23 6.64 13.22
C ILE A 36 -4.07 6.61 14.49
N LYS A 37 -5.04 7.53 14.64
CA LYS A 37 -5.93 7.55 15.80
C LYS A 37 -6.64 6.22 16.00
N GLU A 38 -7.16 5.65 14.91
CA GLU A 38 -7.89 4.39 15.00
C GLU A 38 -6.95 3.21 15.29
N ALA A 39 -5.75 3.16 14.70
CA ALA A 39 -4.76 2.12 15.02
C ALA A 39 -4.35 2.17 16.51
N LEU A 40 -4.11 3.36 17.05
CA LEU A 40 -3.81 3.57 18.48
C LEU A 40 -4.96 3.14 19.37
N ARG A 41 -6.20 3.55 19.03
CA ARG A 41 -7.41 3.17 19.77
C ARG A 41 -7.58 1.65 19.83
N ARG A 42 -7.39 0.96 18.71
CA ARG A 42 -7.46 -0.52 18.63
C ARG A 42 -6.34 -1.19 19.40
N ALA A 43 -5.16 -0.62 19.37
CA ALA A 43 -4.02 -1.07 20.14
C ALA A 43 -4.14 -0.78 21.65
N LYS A 44 -5.11 0.04 22.06
CA LYS A 44 -5.22 0.57 23.45
C LYS A 44 -3.92 1.23 23.91
N VAL A 45 -3.31 2.00 23.00
CA VAL A 45 -2.09 2.79 23.22
C VAL A 45 -2.46 4.27 23.11
N GLU A 46 -2.09 5.05 24.12
CA GLU A 46 -2.31 6.49 24.12
C GLU A 46 -1.27 7.19 23.20
N ALA A 47 -1.68 8.28 22.56
CA ALA A 47 -0.79 9.01 21.64
C ALA A 47 0.51 9.51 22.32
N VAL A 48 0.47 9.82 23.62
CA VAL A 48 1.63 10.25 24.41
C VAL A 48 2.68 9.15 24.58
N GLU A 49 2.30 7.90 24.43
CA GLU A 49 3.17 6.73 24.60
C GLU A 49 3.94 6.37 23.32
N VAL A 50 3.59 6.99 22.18
CA VAL A 50 4.29 6.80 20.91
C VAL A 50 5.64 7.51 20.97
N ASP A 51 6.73 6.81 20.69
CA ASP A 51 8.06 7.40 20.66
C ASP A 51 8.34 8.08 19.32
N GLU A 52 7.94 7.45 18.20
CA GLU A 52 8.14 8.02 16.88
C GLU A 52 7.03 7.56 15.90
N LEU A 53 6.76 8.40 14.91
CA LEU A 53 5.90 8.09 13.76
C LEU A 53 6.72 8.06 12.48
N VAL A 54 6.57 7.00 11.67
CA VAL A 54 7.18 6.90 10.34
C VAL A 54 6.10 6.64 9.29
N MET A 55 5.93 7.56 8.33
CA MET A 55 4.91 7.43 7.27
C MET A 55 5.52 7.39 5.88
N GLY A 56 5.08 6.41 5.08
CA GLY A 56 5.37 6.36 3.66
C GLY A 56 4.54 7.36 2.87
N GLN A 57 5.17 8.11 1.96
CA GLN A 57 4.49 8.99 1.03
C GLN A 57 5.38 9.25 -0.19
N VAL A 58 4.79 9.31 -1.38
CA VAL A 58 5.51 9.57 -2.64
C VAL A 58 5.29 11.01 -3.09
N LEU A 59 4.05 11.47 -3.14
CA LEU A 59 3.63 12.73 -3.74
C LEU A 59 3.51 13.81 -2.65
N ALA A 60 4.64 14.29 -2.15
CA ALA A 60 4.69 15.25 -1.05
C ALA A 60 4.82 16.72 -1.50
N ALA A 61 4.88 16.99 -2.80
CA ALA A 61 5.04 18.34 -3.32
C ALA A 61 3.86 19.26 -2.91
N GLY A 62 4.17 20.46 -2.40
CA GLY A 62 3.15 21.45 -2.05
C GLY A 62 2.34 21.16 -0.79
N GLN A 63 2.63 20.09 -0.04
CA GLN A 63 1.88 19.71 1.16
C GLN A 63 2.41 20.30 2.47
N GLY A 64 3.35 21.22 2.39
CA GLY A 64 3.97 21.84 3.57
C GLY A 64 5.16 21.02 4.08
N GLN A 65 5.71 21.47 5.20
CA GLN A 65 6.86 20.80 5.82
C GLN A 65 6.44 19.47 6.43
N ASN A 66 7.15 18.39 6.04
CA ASN A 66 7.06 17.09 6.67
C ASN A 66 5.60 16.63 6.90
N PRO A 67 4.88 16.15 5.88
CA PRO A 67 3.49 15.69 6.04
C PRO A 67 3.31 14.61 7.11
N ALA A 68 4.33 13.75 7.35
CA ALA A 68 4.29 12.79 8.45
C ALA A 68 4.21 13.48 9.81
N ARG A 69 4.96 14.58 10.00
CA ARG A 69 4.88 15.38 11.22
C ARG A 69 3.51 16.04 11.39
N GLN A 70 2.93 16.54 10.29
CA GLN A 70 1.57 17.09 10.30
C GLN A 70 0.55 16.02 10.72
N ALA A 71 0.66 14.80 10.19
CA ALA A 71 -0.20 13.68 10.57
C ALA A 71 -0.03 13.31 12.06
N ALA A 72 1.20 13.28 12.58
CA ALA A 72 1.47 13.00 14.00
C ALA A 72 0.77 14.01 14.93
N MET A 73 0.96 15.29 14.65
CA MET A 73 0.33 16.37 15.43
C MET A 73 -1.19 16.32 15.35
N ALA A 74 -1.76 16.13 14.16
CA ALA A 74 -3.21 15.99 13.95
C ALA A 74 -3.77 14.73 14.61
N ALA A 75 -2.96 13.68 14.77
CA ALA A 75 -3.34 12.47 15.49
C ALA A 75 -3.26 12.62 17.03
N GLY A 76 -2.68 13.70 17.54
CA GLY A 76 -2.54 13.97 18.97
C GLY A 76 -1.23 13.43 19.58
N ILE A 77 -0.27 12.99 18.75
CA ILE A 77 1.07 12.63 19.23
C ILE A 77 1.77 13.92 19.69
N PRO A 78 2.31 13.97 20.92
CA PRO A 78 2.88 15.19 21.48
C PRO A 78 4.03 15.79 20.66
N GLN A 79 4.20 17.10 20.77
CA GLN A 79 5.24 17.83 20.02
C GLN A 79 6.67 17.42 20.41
N GLU A 80 6.89 16.84 21.56
CA GLU A 80 8.16 16.32 22.04
C GLU A 80 8.58 15.03 21.33
N LYS A 81 7.65 14.36 20.65
CA LYS A 81 7.88 13.13 19.88
C LYS A 81 8.27 13.48 18.46
N THR A 82 9.02 12.61 17.80
CA THR A 82 9.48 12.83 16.42
C THR A 82 8.60 12.14 15.39
N ALA A 83 8.63 12.67 14.17
CA ALA A 83 7.95 12.05 13.03
C ALA A 83 8.68 12.40 11.72
N TRP A 84 8.71 11.46 10.77
CA TRP A 84 9.35 11.69 9.48
C TRP A 84 8.74 10.83 8.38
N GLY A 85 8.97 11.23 7.13
CA GLY A 85 8.44 10.57 5.93
C GLY A 85 9.49 9.77 5.17
N LEU A 86 9.04 8.70 4.51
CA LEU A 86 9.87 7.83 3.68
C LEU A 86 9.27 7.70 2.29
N ASN A 87 10.11 7.78 1.26
CA ASN A 87 9.74 7.46 -0.11
C ASN A 87 10.56 6.28 -0.63
N GLN A 88 9.91 5.14 -0.80
CA GLN A 88 10.34 4.00 -1.58
C GLN A 88 9.22 3.60 -2.56
N LEU A 89 8.57 4.60 -3.18
CA LEU A 89 7.45 4.44 -4.10
C LEU A 89 6.38 3.49 -3.50
N CYS A 90 5.88 2.51 -4.27
CA CYS A 90 4.83 1.58 -3.84
C CYS A 90 5.16 0.81 -2.56
N GLY A 91 6.44 0.61 -2.25
CA GLY A 91 6.91 -0.09 -1.06
C GLY A 91 6.95 0.74 0.22
N SER A 92 6.75 2.07 0.13
CA SER A 92 6.95 3.00 1.24
C SER A 92 6.25 2.57 2.53
N GLY A 93 4.96 2.30 2.46
CA GLY A 93 4.16 1.94 3.64
C GLY A 93 4.56 0.61 4.31
N LEU A 94 5.06 -0.38 3.57
CA LEU A 94 5.57 -1.61 4.16
C LEU A 94 6.99 -1.42 4.69
N ARG A 95 7.79 -0.57 4.02
CA ARG A 95 9.15 -0.24 4.43
C ARG A 95 9.19 0.52 5.76
N THR A 96 8.20 1.38 6.04
CA THR A 96 8.11 2.07 7.33
C THR A 96 7.99 1.09 8.50
N VAL A 97 7.22 0.01 8.34
CA VAL A 97 7.09 -1.04 9.36
C VAL A 97 8.43 -1.75 9.58
N ALA A 98 9.16 -2.05 8.50
CA ALA A 98 10.49 -2.64 8.58
C ALA A 98 11.51 -1.71 9.30
N ILE A 99 11.44 -0.40 9.06
CA ILE A 99 12.30 0.57 9.75
C ILE A 99 11.91 0.68 11.22
N GLY A 100 10.62 0.75 11.53
CA GLY A 100 10.16 0.76 12.91
C GLY A 100 10.62 -0.48 13.70
N LEU A 101 10.58 -1.66 13.07
CA LEU A 101 11.17 -2.88 13.63
C LEU A 101 12.67 -2.68 13.92
N GLN A 102 13.43 -2.10 12.99
CA GLN A 102 14.86 -1.88 13.16
C GLN A 102 15.17 -0.89 14.29
N GLN A 103 14.42 0.20 14.42
CA GLN A 103 14.57 1.19 15.51
C GLN A 103 14.26 0.58 16.88
N ILE A 104 13.20 -0.23 17.00
CA ILE A 104 12.89 -0.92 18.25
C ILE A 104 13.98 -1.95 18.59
N ALA A 105 14.45 -2.71 17.61
CA ALA A 105 15.52 -3.69 17.81
C ALA A 105 16.87 -3.03 18.19
N ALA A 106 17.12 -1.81 17.72
CA ALA A 106 18.30 -1.01 18.09
C ALA A 106 18.18 -0.36 19.48
N GLY A 107 16.98 -0.32 20.06
CA GLY A 107 16.71 0.32 21.35
C GLY A 107 16.45 1.83 21.26
N ASP A 108 16.25 2.36 20.05
CA ASP A 108 15.97 3.79 19.83
C ASP A 108 14.54 4.19 20.20
N ALA A 109 13.61 3.22 20.18
CA ALA A 109 12.20 3.42 20.50
C ALA A 109 11.59 2.15 21.10
N ASN A 110 10.49 2.29 21.85
CA ASN A 110 9.71 1.17 22.40
C ASN A 110 8.37 0.99 21.68
N VAL A 111 7.73 2.09 21.29
CA VAL A 111 6.43 2.12 20.62
C VAL A 111 6.54 2.99 19.38
N ILE A 112 6.33 2.39 18.22
CA ILE A 112 6.35 3.10 16.94
C ILE A 112 5.00 2.97 16.24
N VAL A 113 4.54 4.07 15.66
CA VAL A 113 3.48 4.05 14.65
C VAL A 113 4.15 4.11 13.28
N ALA A 114 3.89 3.10 12.47
CA ALA A 114 4.40 3.00 11.10
C ALA A 114 3.22 2.88 10.12
N GLY A 115 3.34 3.47 8.95
CA GLY A 115 2.25 3.41 7.99
C GLY A 115 2.57 4.07 6.66
N GLY A 116 1.51 4.42 5.93
CA GLY A 116 1.64 5.15 4.69
C GLY A 116 0.38 5.95 4.38
N MET A 117 0.56 6.98 3.59
CA MET A 117 -0.49 7.90 3.16
C MET A 117 -0.23 8.35 1.72
N GLU A 118 -1.28 8.64 0.99
CA GLU A 118 -1.19 9.26 -0.33
C GLU A 118 -2.46 10.01 -0.68
N SER A 119 -2.32 11.14 -1.34
CA SER A 119 -3.39 11.80 -2.06
C SER A 119 -2.92 12.06 -3.48
N MET A 120 -3.31 11.18 -4.40
CA MET A 120 -2.99 11.34 -5.82
C MET A 120 -3.86 12.44 -6.44
N SER A 121 -5.06 12.66 -5.90
CA SER A 121 -5.97 13.72 -6.32
C SER A 121 -5.42 15.13 -6.07
N LEU A 122 -4.62 15.31 -5.02
CA LEU A 122 -4.02 16.61 -4.67
C LEU A 122 -2.56 16.77 -5.15
N ALA A 123 -2.05 15.85 -5.97
CA ALA A 123 -0.72 16.01 -6.56
C ALA A 123 -0.68 17.25 -7.47
N PRO A 124 0.20 18.22 -7.21
CA PRO A 124 0.21 19.47 -7.96
C PRO A 124 0.89 19.32 -9.31
N HIS A 125 0.61 20.27 -10.21
CA HIS A 125 1.46 20.52 -11.36
C HIS A 125 2.54 21.53 -10.97
N ALA A 126 3.80 21.27 -11.32
CA ALA A 126 4.95 22.09 -10.97
C ALA A 126 5.67 22.65 -12.19
N SER A 127 6.28 23.82 -12.04
CA SER A 127 7.14 24.44 -13.04
C SER A 127 8.43 24.95 -12.41
N TYR A 128 9.55 24.81 -13.14
CA TYR A 128 10.87 25.27 -12.71
C TYR A 128 11.04 26.78 -13.01
N MET A 129 10.52 27.63 -12.11
CA MET A 129 10.42 29.08 -12.32
C MET A 129 11.50 29.93 -11.61
N ARG A 130 12.40 29.34 -10.79
CA ARG A 130 13.38 30.11 -10.01
C ARG A 130 14.38 30.87 -10.88
N ALA A 131 14.73 30.34 -12.04
CA ALA A 131 15.58 31.04 -13.02
C ALA A 131 14.81 32.04 -13.91
N GLY A 132 13.49 32.09 -13.79
CA GLY A 132 12.61 32.88 -14.63
C GLY A 132 12.44 32.32 -16.04
N THR A 133 11.59 32.97 -16.81
CA THR A 133 11.38 32.70 -18.25
C THR A 133 11.55 34.00 -19.00
N LYS A 134 12.61 34.08 -19.82
CA LYS A 134 12.89 35.34 -20.59
C LYS A 134 11.90 35.54 -21.73
N MET A 135 11.47 34.46 -22.40
CA MET A 135 10.56 34.51 -23.55
C MET A 135 10.00 33.10 -23.83
N GLY A 136 8.76 33.01 -24.27
CA GLY A 136 8.08 31.79 -24.67
C GLY A 136 7.23 31.18 -23.55
N ASP A 137 6.66 29.99 -23.82
CA ASP A 137 5.72 29.33 -22.95
C ASP A 137 6.40 28.69 -21.73
N VAL A 138 5.63 28.56 -20.63
CA VAL A 138 6.02 27.82 -19.44
C VAL A 138 5.29 26.49 -19.41
N LYS A 139 6.05 25.39 -19.29
CA LYS A 139 5.48 24.04 -19.14
C LYS A 139 5.24 23.73 -17.67
N PHE A 140 4.07 23.16 -17.37
CA PHE A 140 3.79 22.54 -16.08
C PHE A 140 3.95 21.03 -16.21
N VAL A 141 4.59 20.44 -15.21
CA VAL A 141 4.81 18.99 -15.10
C VAL A 141 3.80 18.44 -14.11
N ASP A 142 3.04 17.43 -14.51
CA ASP A 142 2.21 16.65 -13.58
C ASP A 142 3.13 15.85 -12.65
N THR A 143 3.17 16.21 -11.36
CA THR A 143 4.05 15.56 -10.38
C THR A 143 3.57 14.16 -10.05
N MET A 144 2.28 13.85 -10.16
CA MET A 144 1.77 12.48 -9.97
C MET A 144 2.38 11.54 -11.01
N ILE A 145 2.40 11.95 -12.28
CA ILE A 145 3.02 11.16 -13.35
C ILE A 145 4.53 11.15 -13.17
N LYS A 146 5.15 12.33 -13.04
CA LYS A 146 6.61 12.48 -13.07
C LYS A 146 7.30 11.76 -11.92
N ASP A 147 6.76 11.86 -10.70
CA ASP A 147 7.40 11.37 -9.48
C ASP A 147 6.86 9.99 -9.04
N GLY A 148 5.62 9.65 -9.43
CA GLY A 148 4.97 8.41 -9.01
C GLY A 148 4.84 7.33 -10.09
N LEU A 149 4.66 7.72 -11.37
CA LEU A 149 4.24 6.79 -12.44
C LEU A 149 5.18 6.72 -13.65
N TRP A 150 6.29 7.47 -13.63
CA TRP A 150 7.24 7.54 -14.73
C TRP A 150 8.54 6.84 -14.38
N ASP A 151 8.97 5.90 -15.22
CA ASP A 151 10.30 5.30 -15.09
C ASP A 151 11.39 6.34 -15.41
N ALA A 152 12.21 6.63 -14.40
CA ALA A 152 13.23 7.67 -14.52
C ALA A 152 14.44 7.23 -15.37
N PHE A 153 14.61 5.94 -15.58
CA PHE A 153 15.77 5.36 -16.28
C PHE A 153 15.51 5.21 -17.78
N HIS A 154 14.30 4.77 -18.15
CA HIS A 154 13.94 4.50 -19.56
C HIS A 154 13.02 5.59 -20.14
N GLY A 155 12.46 6.47 -19.31
CA GLY A 155 11.68 7.61 -19.79
C GLY A 155 10.29 7.24 -20.34
N TYR A 156 9.60 6.29 -19.71
CA TYR A 156 8.25 5.87 -20.05
C TYR A 156 7.38 5.61 -18.81
N HIS A 157 6.07 5.50 -19.02
CA HIS A 157 5.10 5.23 -17.96
C HIS A 157 5.26 3.82 -17.36
N MET A 158 4.92 3.64 -16.07
CA MET A 158 4.93 2.32 -15.39
C MET A 158 4.10 1.26 -16.14
N GLY A 159 3.04 1.64 -16.85
CA GLY A 159 2.28 0.73 -17.69
C GLY A 159 3.11 0.07 -18.80
N THR A 160 4.14 0.76 -19.32
CA THR A 160 5.09 0.15 -20.29
C THR A 160 5.93 -0.93 -19.62
N THR A 161 6.31 -0.78 -18.35
CA THR A 161 6.99 -1.86 -17.61
C THR A 161 6.09 -3.09 -17.46
N ALA A 162 4.79 -2.92 -17.34
CA ALA A 162 3.83 -4.02 -17.31
C ALA A 162 3.70 -4.73 -18.66
N GLU A 163 3.74 -3.99 -19.78
CA GLU A 163 3.83 -4.59 -21.14
C GLU A 163 5.13 -5.40 -21.31
N ASN A 164 6.25 -4.91 -20.80
CA ASN A 164 7.52 -5.64 -20.80
C ASN A 164 7.43 -6.96 -20.01
N VAL A 165 6.77 -6.93 -18.84
CA VAL A 165 6.51 -8.14 -18.04
C VAL A 165 5.58 -9.10 -18.79
N ALA A 166 4.49 -8.60 -19.40
CA ALA A 166 3.57 -9.41 -20.18
C ALA A 166 4.29 -10.13 -21.31
N THR A 167 5.16 -9.41 -22.04
CA THR A 167 5.97 -9.99 -23.12
C THR A 167 6.95 -11.04 -22.60
N LYS A 168 7.71 -10.72 -21.54
CA LYS A 168 8.73 -11.61 -20.98
C LYS A 168 8.16 -12.91 -20.43
N TYR A 169 7.01 -12.85 -19.76
CA TYR A 169 6.34 -13.99 -19.13
C TYR A 169 5.27 -14.62 -20.01
N GLN A 170 5.09 -14.11 -21.25
CA GLN A 170 4.08 -14.59 -22.22
C GLN A 170 2.67 -14.61 -21.62
N ILE A 171 2.28 -13.47 -21.03
CA ILE A 171 0.96 -13.29 -20.42
C ILE A 171 0.06 -12.57 -21.42
N SER A 172 -0.99 -13.25 -21.85
CA SER A 172 -1.93 -12.71 -22.83
C SER A 172 -2.84 -11.62 -22.23
N ARG A 173 -3.46 -10.84 -23.11
CA ARG A 173 -4.51 -9.87 -22.76
C ARG A 173 -5.69 -10.55 -22.03
N GLU A 174 -6.09 -11.70 -22.50
CA GLU A 174 -7.22 -12.44 -21.94
C GLU A 174 -6.95 -12.93 -20.51
N GLU A 175 -5.73 -13.41 -20.24
CA GLU A 175 -5.31 -13.79 -18.87
C GLU A 175 -5.34 -12.60 -17.94
N GLN A 176 -4.86 -11.44 -18.38
CA GLN A 176 -4.88 -10.20 -17.61
C GLN A 176 -6.31 -9.74 -17.30
N ASP A 177 -7.19 -9.76 -18.29
CA ASP A 177 -8.59 -9.37 -18.11
C ASP A 177 -9.34 -10.34 -17.18
N ARG A 178 -9.11 -11.65 -17.28
CA ARG A 178 -9.68 -12.65 -16.36
C ARG A 178 -9.21 -12.42 -14.93
N PHE A 179 -7.91 -12.15 -14.75
CA PHE A 179 -7.35 -11.85 -13.45
C PHE A 179 -8.00 -10.60 -12.83
N ALA A 180 -8.13 -9.53 -13.62
CA ALA A 180 -8.75 -8.28 -13.19
C ALA A 180 -10.22 -8.46 -12.79
N VAL A 181 -11.00 -9.18 -13.60
CA VAL A 181 -12.40 -9.53 -13.26
C VAL A 181 -12.45 -10.35 -11.97
N GLY A 182 -11.54 -11.30 -11.79
CA GLY A 182 -11.42 -12.08 -10.56
C GLY A 182 -11.18 -11.21 -9.34
N SER A 183 -10.25 -10.23 -9.42
CA SER A 183 -10.00 -9.26 -8.36
C SER A 183 -11.23 -8.41 -8.04
N GLN A 184 -11.91 -7.87 -9.06
CA GLN A 184 -13.16 -7.10 -8.90
C GLN A 184 -14.27 -7.92 -8.22
N ASN A 185 -14.49 -9.15 -8.65
CA ASN A 185 -15.55 -10.02 -8.11
C ASN A 185 -15.25 -10.40 -6.65
N LYS A 186 -13.98 -10.65 -6.30
CA LYS A 186 -13.56 -10.88 -4.90
C LYS A 186 -13.81 -9.64 -4.05
N ALA A 187 -13.47 -8.44 -4.52
CA ALA A 187 -13.69 -7.19 -3.79
C ALA A 187 -15.19 -6.90 -3.61
N GLU A 188 -16.01 -7.10 -4.64
CA GLU A 188 -17.47 -6.96 -4.56
C GLU A 188 -18.05 -7.91 -3.51
N ALA A 189 -17.67 -9.19 -3.55
CA ALA A 189 -18.13 -10.19 -2.58
C ALA A 189 -17.69 -9.83 -1.15
N ALA A 190 -16.45 -9.36 -0.98
CA ALA A 190 -15.91 -8.94 0.31
C ALA A 190 -16.65 -7.71 0.87
N GLN A 191 -16.94 -6.70 0.04
CA GLN A 191 -17.75 -5.54 0.43
C GLN A 191 -19.16 -5.93 0.85
N LYS A 192 -19.86 -6.76 0.04
CA LYS A 192 -21.20 -7.25 0.36
C LYS A 192 -21.24 -8.06 1.66
N ALA A 193 -20.19 -8.82 1.94
CA ALA A 193 -20.05 -9.60 3.17
C ALA A 193 -19.54 -8.78 4.37
N GLY A 194 -19.25 -7.49 4.19
CA GLY A 194 -18.74 -6.61 5.26
C GLY A 194 -17.33 -6.96 5.74
N LYS A 195 -16.51 -7.63 4.91
CA LYS A 195 -15.15 -8.09 5.26
C LYS A 195 -14.19 -6.97 5.65
N PHE A 196 -14.39 -5.77 5.12
CA PHE A 196 -13.50 -4.62 5.37
C PHE A 196 -13.92 -3.75 6.57
N LYS A 197 -15.09 -4.01 7.19
CA LYS A 197 -15.60 -3.17 8.30
C LYS A 197 -14.65 -3.06 9.49
N ASP A 198 -13.96 -4.15 9.82
CA ASP A 198 -13.06 -4.19 10.97
C ASP A 198 -11.71 -3.51 10.71
N GLU A 199 -11.34 -3.28 9.45
CA GLU A 199 -10.06 -2.66 9.10
C GLU A 199 -10.20 -1.18 8.73
N ILE A 200 -11.36 -0.74 8.23
CA ILE A 200 -11.59 0.64 7.81
C ILE A 200 -11.92 1.53 9.02
N ALA A 201 -11.22 2.66 9.10
CA ALA A 201 -11.53 3.79 9.97
C ALA A 201 -12.39 4.78 9.17
N PRO A 202 -13.61 5.11 9.60
CA PRO A 202 -14.45 6.08 8.91
C PRO A 202 -13.80 7.47 8.87
N VAL A 203 -13.83 8.13 7.73
CA VAL A 203 -13.39 9.51 7.54
C VAL A 203 -14.60 10.41 7.41
N THR A 204 -14.72 11.40 8.29
CA THR A 204 -15.77 12.41 8.19
C THR A 204 -15.27 13.60 7.39
N ILE A 205 -15.97 13.94 6.33
CA ILE A 205 -15.70 15.10 5.47
C ILE A 205 -16.79 16.13 5.67
N SER A 206 -16.42 17.28 6.20
CA SER A 206 -17.36 18.39 6.37
C SER A 206 -17.61 19.11 5.04
N THR A 207 -18.85 19.21 4.66
CA THR A 207 -19.29 19.93 3.45
C THR A 207 -20.30 21.02 3.79
N ARG A 208 -20.55 21.92 2.83
CA ARG A 208 -21.59 22.97 3.00
C ARG A 208 -23.01 22.40 3.19
N LYS A 209 -23.23 21.14 2.82
CA LYS A 209 -24.52 20.45 2.94
C LYS A 209 -24.60 19.51 4.16
N GLY A 210 -23.58 19.50 5.00
CA GLY A 210 -23.43 18.63 6.17
C GLY A 210 -22.25 17.67 6.02
N ASP A 211 -22.03 16.88 7.04
CA ASP A 211 -20.93 15.92 7.09
C ASP A 211 -21.25 14.66 6.27
N ILE A 212 -20.26 14.18 5.54
CA ILE A 212 -20.29 12.91 4.81
C ILE A 212 -19.30 11.96 5.47
N VAL A 213 -19.76 10.75 5.82
CA VAL A 213 -18.91 9.70 6.36
C VAL A 213 -18.50 8.75 5.23
N VAL A 214 -17.20 8.61 5.02
CA VAL A 214 -16.61 7.69 4.03
C VAL A 214 -16.01 6.50 4.77
N ASP A 215 -16.69 5.36 4.72
CA ASP A 215 -16.37 4.11 5.42
C ASP A 215 -16.27 2.89 4.51
N THR A 216 -16.34 3.10 3.20
CA THR A 216 -16.38 2.04 2.20
C THR A 216 -15.44 2.41 1.04
N ASP A 217 -14.65 1.44 0.56
CA ASP A 217 -13.79 1.62 -0.60
C ASP A 217 -14.63 2.01 -1.82
N GLU A 218 -14.26 3.12 -2.45
CA GLU A 218 -15.04 3.73 -3.54
C GLU A 218 -14.70 3.12 -4.91
N TYR A 219 -13.51 2.56 -5.05
CA TYR A 219 -12.96 2.16 -6.34
C TYR A 219 -13.49 0.81 -6.90
N PRO A 220 -13.91 -0.21 -6.12
CA PRO A 220 -14.39 -1.47 -6.65
C PRO A 220 -15.55 -1.29 -7.63
N ARG A 221 -15.43 -1.93 -8.79
CA ARG A 221 -16.43 -1.90 -9.87
C ARG A 221 -17.29 -3.16 -9.81
N HIS A 222 -18.48 -3.04 -9.22
CA HIS A 222 -19.40 -4.14 -9.11
C HIS A 222 -19.93 -4.59 -10.48
N GLY A 223 -20.13 -5.89 -10.63
CA GLY A 223 -20.64 -6.48 -11.88
C GLY A 223 -19.60 -6.49 -13.00
N ALA A 224 -18.31 -6.51 -12.70
CA ALA A 224 -17.26 -6.61 -13.72
C ALA A 224 -17.35 -7.92 -14.51
N THR A 225 -17.26 -7.85 -15.85
CA THR A 225 -17.31 -9.01 -16.74
C THR A 225 -16.17 -9.01 -17.76
N ILE A 226 -15.84 -10.19 -18.28
CA ILE A 226 -14.81 -10.35 -19.31
C ILE A 226 -15.18 -9.58 -20.58
N GLU A 227 -16.46 -9.60 -20.98
CA GLU A 227 -16.97 -8.91 -22.18
C GLU A 227 -16.82 -7.39 -22.06
N ALA A 228 -16.95 -6.84 -20.85
CA ALA A 228 -16.71 -5.42 -20.59
C ALA A 228 -15.22 -5.09 -20.66
N MET A 229 -14.36 -5.91 -20.05
CA MET A 229 -12.90 -5.74 -20.09
C MET A 229 -12.34 -5.83 -21.51
N ALA A 230 -12.81 -6.79 -22.32
CA ALA A 230 -12.34 -7.01 -23.69
C ALA A 230 -12.56 -5.78 -24.61
N LYS A 231 -13.53 -4.92 -24.31
CA LYS A 231 -13.84 -3.69 -25.07
C LYS A 231 -12.85 -2.54 -24.78
N LEU A 232 -12.06 -2.64 -23.72
CA LEU A 232 -11.11 -1.59 -23.34
C LEU A 232 -9.90 -1.60 -24.28
N LYS A 233 -9.49 -0.41 -24.69
CA LYS A 233 -8.30 -0.23 -25.53
C LYS A 233 -7.02 -0.30 -24.70
N PRO A 234 -5.91 -0.80 -25.27
CA PRO A 234 -4.59 -0.65 -24.68
C PRO A 234 -4.30 0.80 -24.31
N ALA A 235 -3.69 1.02 -23.14
CA ALA A 235 -3.48 2.37 -22.60
C ALA A 235 -2.04 2.89 -22.81
N PHE A 236 -1.06 2.00 -22.98
CA PHE A 236 0.36 2.36 -22.95
C PHE A 236 1.12 2.04 -24.26
N SER A 237 0.57 1.19 -25.10
CA SER A 237 1.11 0.85 -26.41
C SER A 237 -0.04 0.58 -27.38
N LYS A 238 0.12 0.94 -28.66
CA LYS A 238 -0.93 0.75 -29.68
C LYS A 238 -1.41 -0.70 -29.78
N ASP A 239 -0.46 -1.63 -29.73
CA ASP A 239 -0.70 -3.08 -29.83
C ASP A 239 -0.46 -3.78 -28.49
N GLY A 240 -0.63 -3.04 -27.40
CA GLY A 240 -0.40 -3.52 -26.03
C GLY A 240 -1.54 -4.37 -25.47
N THR A 241 -1.33 -4.84 -24.26
CA THR A 241 -2.25 -5.72 -23.53
C THR A 241 -2.78 -5.08 -22.25
N VAL A 242 -2.08 -4.06 -21.74
CA VAL A 242 -2.43 -3.36 -20.49
C VAL A 242 -3.47 -2.28 -20.75
N THR A 243 -4.55 -2.32 -20.00
CA THR A 243 -5.68 -1.39 -20.12
C THR A 243 -6.00 -0.75 -18.76
N ALA A 244 -6.87 0.26 -18.76
CA ALA A 244 -7.41 0.82 -17.52
C ALA A 244 -8.26 -0.18 -16.69
N GLY A 245 -8.63 -1.32 -17.24
CA GLY A 245 -9.39 -2.36 -16.54
C GLY A 245 -8.52 -3.40 -15.86
N ASN A 246 -7.30 -3.64 -16.36
CA ASN A 246 -6.37 -4.63 -15.84
C ASN A 246 -5.10 -4.01 -15.19
N ALA A 247 -5.18 -2.73 -14.89
CA ALA A 247 -4.22 -1.95 -14.10
C ALA A 247 -4.90 -1.45 -12.82
N SER A 248 -4.11 -1.17 -11.78
CA SER A 248 -4.60 -0.50 -10.58
C SER A 248 -4.99 0.95 -10.85
N GLY A 249 -5.81 1.53 -9.99
CA GLY A 249 -6.27 2.91 -10.10
C GLY A 249 -5.30 3.94 -9.53
N LEU A 250 -5.66 5.21 -9.78
CA LEU A 250 -5.15 6.38 -9.07
C LEU A 250 -6.07 6.60 -7.86
N ASN A 251 -5.52 6.67 -6.66
CA ASN A 251 -6.33 6.59 -5.46
C ASN A 251 -5.76 7.43 -4.31
N ASP A 252 -6.61 7.71 -3.34
CA ASP A 252 -6.29 8.42 -2.11
C ASP A 252 -6.55 7.49 -0.91
N GLY A 253 -5.71 7.54 0.11
CA GLY A 253 -5.91 6.73 1.30
C GLY A 253 -4.72 6.71 2.25
N ALA A 254 -4.92 6.14 3.44
CA ALA A 254 -3.89 5.97 4.44
C ALA A 254 -4.09 4.67 5.24
N ALA A 255 -3.00 4.17 5.81
CA ALA A 255 -3.01 3.03 6.71
C ALA A 255 -1.92 3.20 7.78
N ALA A 256 -2.18 2.72 8.99
CA ALA A 256 -1.26 2.80 10.12
C ALA A 256 -1.27 1.52 10.95
N LEU A 257 -0.11 1.20 11.51
CA LEU A 257 0.13 0.06 12.39
C LEU A 257 0.89 0.52 13.63
N VAL A 258 0.60 -0.08 14.77
CA VAL A 258 1.31 0.13 16.03
C VAL A 258 2.18 -1.07 16.31
N ILE A 259 3.48 -0.87 16.49
CA ILE A 259 4.46 -1.93 16.70
C ILE A 259 5.27 -1.69 17.97
N MET A 260 5.63 -2.78 18.63
CA MET A 260 6.47 -2.81 19.84
C MET A 260 7.10 -4.18 20.02
N THR A 261 7.89 -4.39 21.08
CA THR A 261 8.37 -5.73 21.45
C THR A 261 7.24 -6.58 22.04
N ALA A 262 7.34 -7.91 21.94
CA ALA A 262 6.41 -8.83 22.58
C ALA A 262 6.41 -8.65 24.12
N LYS A 263 7.57 -8.37 24.71
CA LYS A 263 7.72 -8.04 26.13
C LYS A 263 6.90 -6.80 26.51
N GLU A 264 6.98 -5.74 25.71
CA GLU A 264 6.23 -4.49 25.98
C GLU A 264 4.73 -4.71 25.80
N ALA A 265 4.31 -5.45 24.79
CA ALA A 265 2.91 -5.83 24.61
C ALA A 265 2.37 -6.65 25.80
N ALA A 266 3.14 -7.62 26.27
CA ALA A 266 2.78 -8.43 27.44
C ALA A 266 2.69 -7.58 28.73
N ARG A 267 3.65 -6.67 28.93
CA ARG A 267 3.63 -5.71 30.08
C ARG A 267 2.37 -4.87 30.11
N ARG A 268 1.82 -4.53 28.93
CA ARG A 268 0.59 -3.76 28.76
C ARG A 268 -0.68 -4.61 28.75
N GLY A 269 -0.57 -5.94 28.80
CA GLY A 269 -1.72 -6.84 28.67
C GLY A 269 -2.37 -6.81 27.29
N LEU A 270 -1.60 -6.49 26.24
CA LEU A 270 -2.07 -6.44 24.86
C LEU A 270 -1.91 -7.79 24.18
N THR A 271 -2.87 -8.14 23.32
CA THR A 271 -2.79 -9.32 22.46
C THR A 271 -2.29 -8.88 21.09
N PRO A 272 -1.11 -9.33 20.64
CA PRO A 272 -0.63 -9.03 19.30
C PRO A 272 -1.55 -9.57 18.21
N LEU A 273 -1.69 -8.81 17.12
CA LEU A 273 -2.32 -9.27 15.88
C LEU A 273 -1.43 -10.32 15.20
N ALA A 274 -0.12 -10.06 15.15
CA ALA A 274 0.91 -10.97 14.66
C ALA A 274 2.30 -10.50 15.11
N ARG A 275 3.29 -11.40 15.09
CA ARG A 275 4.70 -11.02 15.10
C ARG A 275 5.23 -10.84 13.68
N ILE A 276 6.21 -9.99 13.49
CA ILE A 276 6.93 -9.86 12.23
C ILE A 276 8.02 -10.94 12.22
N ALA A 277 7.81 -11.99 11.41
CA ALA A 277 8.74 -13.11 11.31
C ALA A 277 10.00 -12.72 10.54
N SER A 278 9.83 -11.95 9.45
CA SER A 278 10.95 -11.45 8.66
C SER A 278 10.49 -10.36 7.68
N TRP A 279 11.45 -9.71 7.06
CA TRP A 279 11.24 -8.83 5.91
C TRP A 279 12.45 -8.80 5.01
N ALA A 280 12.26 -8.44 3.74
CA ALA A 280 13.35 -8.25 2.80
C ALA A 280 12.99 -7.28 1.67
N THR A 281 14.02 -6.68 1.09
CA THR A 281 13.95 -5.96 -0.19
C THR A 281 14.86 -6.62 -1.20
N ALA A 282 14.56 -6.39 -2.48
CA ALA A 282 15.41 -6.83 -3.58
C ALA A 282 15.33 -5.84 -4.73
N GLY A 283 16.42 -5.72 -5.49
CA GLY A 283 16.47 -5.00 -6.75
C GLY A 283 16.24 -5.93 -7.93
N VAL A 284 15.64 -5.40 -8.99
CA VAL A 284 15.46 -6.04 -10.30
C VAL A 284 15.68 -4.99 -11.38
N ASP A 285 15.71 -5.41 -12.64
CA ASP A 285 15.74 -4.48 -13.77
C ASP A 285 14.52 -3.52 -13.73
N PRO A 286 14.73 -2.20 -13.76
CA PRO A 286 13.63 -1.23 -13.78
C PRO A 286 12.62 -1.46 -14.90
N ALA A 287 13.06 -1.93 -16.06
CA ALA A 287 12.18 -2.21 -17.19
C ALA A 287 11.11 -3.28 -16.91
N ILE A 288 11.33 -4.11 -15.90
CA ILE A 288 10.43 -5.18 -15.46
C ILE A 288 10.19 -5.10 -13.94
N MET A 289 10.06 -3.88 -13.41
CA MET A 289 9.91 -3.60 -11.97
C MET A 289 8.84 -4.46 -11.29
N GLY A 290 7.81 -4.87 -12.04
CA GLY A 290 6.73 -5.73 -11.57
C GLY A 290 7.18 -7.09 -11.03
N THR A 291 8.41 -7.53 -11.36
CA THR A 291 9.00 -8.79 -10.88
C THR A 291 9.68 -8.67 -9.50
N GLY A 292 9.77 -7.46 -8.94
CA GLY A 292 10.39 -7.20 -7.63
C GLY A 292 9.89 -8.07 -6.48
N PRO A 293 8.58 -8.41 -6.38
CA PRO A 293 8.06 -9.33 -5.37
C PRO A 293 8.72 -10.72 -5.39
N ILE A 294 9.17 -11.20 -6.53
CA ILE A 294 9.76 -12.54 -6.66
C ILE A 294 11.01 -12.69 -5.77
N PRO A 295 12.09 -11.93 -6.00
CA PRO A 295 13.30 -12.07 -5.17
C PRO A 295 13.08 -11.54 -3.73
N SER A 296 12.25 -10.53 -3.50
CA SER A 296 12.00 -10.03 -2.14
C SER A 296 11.22 -11.06 -1.29
N THR A 297 10.23 -11.73 -1.87
CA THR A 297 9.50 -12.82 -1.20
C THR A 297 10.42 -13.99 -0.88
N ARG A 298 11.21 -14.47 -1.85
CA ARG A 298 12.18 -15.56 -1.60
C ARG A 298 13.12 -15.24 -0.44
N LYS A 299 13.71 -14.03 -0.43
CA LYS A 299 14.59 -13.58 0.66
C LYS A 299 13.86 -13.46 2.01
N ALA A 300 12.62 -12.98 2.02
CA ALA A 300 11.85 -12.89 3.26
C ALA A 300 11.52 -14.27 3.82
N LEU A 301 11.07 -15.21 2.97
CA LEU A 301 10.79 -16.59 3.38
C LEU A 301 12.05 -17.31 3.87
N GLU A 302 13.19 -17.15 3.17
CA GLU A 302 14.47 -17.72 3.60
C GLU A 302 14.84 -17.24 5.01
N LYS A 303 14.74 -15.94 5.29
CA LYS A 303 14.99 -15.36 6.61
C LYS A 303 14.04 -15.89 7.69
N ALA A 304 12.79 -16.18 7.34
CA ALA A 304 11.81 -16.77 8.25
C ALA A 304 12.00 -18.28 8.43
N GLY A 305 12.82 -18.92 7.62
CA GLY A 305 12.95 -20.39 7.56
C GLY A 305 11.70 -21.06 6.96
N TRP A 306 10.95 -20.36 6.11
CA TRP A 306 9.71 -20.84 5.51
C TRP A 306 9.85 -21.14 4.02
N LYS A 307 8.98 -22.02 3.53
CA LYS A 307 8.78 -22.27 2.11
C LYS A 307 7.50 -21.59 1.64
N VAL A 308 7.37 -21.40 0.34
CA VAL A 308 6.14 -20.83 -0.28
C VAL A 308 4.89 -21.62 0.12
N GLY A 309 4.99 -22.96 0.20
CA GLY A 309 3.88 -23.84 0.58
C GLY A 309 3.50 -23.78 2.06
N ASP A 310 4.25 -23.07 2.90
CA ASP A 310 3.92 -22.89 4.33
C ASP A 310 2.98 -21.71 4.57
N LEU A 311 2.74 -20.89 3.53
CA LEU A 311 1.89 -19.70 3.62
C LEU A 311 0.41 -20.08 3.62
N ASP A 312 -0.34 -19.53 4.56
CA ASP A 312 -1.80 -19.67 4.66
C ASP A 312 -2.52 -18.53 3.92
N LEU A 313 -1.91 -17.35 3.84
CA LEU A 313 -2.52 -16.16 3.24
C LEU A 313 -1.45 -15.21 2.68
N VAL A 314 -1.74 -14.62 1.52
CA VAL A 314 -0.86 -13.66 0.84
C VAL A 314 -1.64 -12.44 0.42
N GLU A 315 -1.12 -11.26 0.71
CA GLU A 315 -1.52 -9.99 0.12
C GLU A 315 -0.37 -9.49 -0.78
N ALA A 316 -0.53 -9.65 -2.08
CA ALA A 316 0.40 -9.21 -3.10
C ALA A 316 -0.20 -8.04 -3.87
N ASN A 317 0.44 -6.88 -3.86
CA ASN A 317 -0.10 -5.69 -4.52
C ASN A 317 -0.24 -5.91 -6.04
N GLU A 318 -1.43 -5.62 -6.56
CA GLU A 318 -1.76 -5.75 -7.98
C GLU A 318 -1.59 -4.39 -8.67
N ALA A 319 -0.36 -3.95 -8.88
CA ALA A 319 -0.13 -2.73 -9.66
C ALA A 319 -0.66 -2.89 -11.10
N PHE A 320 -0.43 -4.07 -11.67
CA PHE A 320 -0.93 -4.49 -12.99
C PHE A 320 -1.24 -5.99 -12.96
N ALA A 321 -2.25 -6.44 -13.71
CA ALA A 321 -2.58 -7.86 -13.83
C ALA A 321 -1.40 -8.67 -14.42
N ALA A 322 -0.71 -8.14 -15.43
CA ALA A 322 0.47 -8.76 -16.02
C ALA A 322 1.55 -9.03 -14.96
N GLN A 323 1.82 -8.05 -14.10
CA GLN A 323 2.79 -8.15 -13.01
C GLN A 323 2.36 -9.20 -11.98
N ALA A 324 1.10 -9.16 -11.54
CA ALA A 324 0.58 -10.10 -10.54
C ALA A 324 0.61 -11.55 -11.04
N LEU A 325 0.23 -11.78 -12.29
CA LEU A 325 0.31 -13.09 -12.94
C LEU A 325 1.74 -13.61 -13.07
N ALA A 326 2.71 -12.73 -13.43
CA ALA A 326 4.12 -13.10 -13.50
C ALA A 326 4.66 -13.53 -12.13
N VAL A 327 4.31 -12.81 -11.07
CA VAL A 327 4.69 -13.14 -9.69
C VAL A 327 4.08 -14.46 -9.26
N ASN A 328 2.78 -14.68 -9.51
CA ASN A 328 2.08 -15.93 -9.19
C ASN A 328 2.71 -17.13 -9.89
N LYS A 329 3.03 -16.97 -11.19
CA LYS A 329 3.64 -18.02 -11.99
C LYS A 329 5.06 -18.39 -11.52
N ASP A 330 5.86 -17.39 -11.17
CA ASP A 330 7.27 -17.61 -10.78
C ASP A 330 7.42 -18.15 -9.36
N LEU A 331 6.63 -17.66 -8.40
CA LEU A 331 6.66 -18.13 -7.01
C LEU A 331 5.93 -19.46 -6.82
N GLY A 332 4.97 -19.79 -7.69
CA GLY A 332 4.25 -21.07 -7.66
C GLY A 332 3.40 -21.26 -6.41
N TRP A 333 2.96 -20.18 -5.76
CA TRP A 333 2.03 -20.27 -4.63
C TRP A 333 0.60 -20.61 -5.08
N ASN A 334 -0.20 -21.08 -4.13
CA ASN A 334 -1.61 -21.34 -4.41
C ASN A 334 -2.36 -20.00 -4.64
N PRO A 335 -2.95 -19.76 -5.83
CA PRO A 335 -3.67 -18.52 -6.11
C PRO A 335 -4.92 -18.31 -5.22
N ASP A 336 -5.46 -19.37 -4.61
CA ASP A 336 -6.65 -19.28 -3.76
C ASP A 336 -6.38 -18.63 -2.40
N ILE A 337 -5.11 -18.54 -1.99
CA ILE A 337 -4.70 -17.82 -0.77
C ILE A 337 -4.23 -16.40 -1.05
N VAL A 338 -4.20 -15.96 -2.32
CA VAL A 338 -3.70 -14.64 -2.73
C VAL A 338 -4.84 -13.67 -2.93
N ASN A 339 -4.77 -12.51 -2.26
CA ASN A 339 -5.73 -11.43 -2.40
C ASN A 339 -7.18 -11.95 -2.35
N VAL A 340 -7.50 -12.65 -1.30
CA VAL A 340 -8.77 -13.39 -1.17
C VAL A 340 -10.01 -12.49 -1.14
N ASN A 341 -9.81 -11.20 -0.84
CA ASN A 341 -10.83 -10.16 -0.83
C ASN A 341 -10.66 -9.15 -2.00
N GLY A 342 -9.95 -9.54 -3.07
CA GLY A 342 -9.54 -8.64 -4.15
C GLY A 342 -8.27 -7.85 -3.80
N GLY A 343 -7.59 -7.36 -4.82
CA GLY A 343 -6.35 -6.60 -4.69
C GLY A 343 -6.46 -5.18 -5.27
N ALA A 344 -5.33 -4.55 -5.55
CA ALA A 344 -5.26 -3.14 -5.92
C ALA A 344 -5.95 -2.79 -7.26
N ILE A 345 -6.13 -3.74 -8.16
CA ILE A 345 -6.92 -3.53 -9.39
C ILE A 345 -8.37 -3.18 -9.04
N ALA A 346 -8.91 -3.79 -7.97
CA ALA A 346 -10.27 -3.56 -7.52
C ALA A 346 -10.35 -2.50 -6.41
N ILE A 347 -9.51 -2.62 -5.37
CA ILE A 347 -9.57 -1.76 -4.18
C ILE A 347 -8.92 -0.41 -4.44
N GLY A 348 -7.86 -0.36 -5.27
CA GLY A 348 -7.09 0.84 -5.55
C GLY A 348 -5.65 0.80 -5.03
N HIS A 349 -4.84 1.77 -5.51
CA HIS A 349 -3.40 1.84 -5.23
C HIS A 349 -2.94 3.25 -4.84
N PRO A 350 -3.30 3.74 -3.63
CA PRO A 350 -2.70 4.96 -3.10
C PRO A 350 -1.22 4.68 -2.81
N ILE A 351 -0.31 5.13 -3.70
CA ILE A 351 1.06 4.59 -3.86
C ILE A 351 1.80 4.47 -2.52
N GLY A 352 1.99 5.58 -1.79
CA GLY A 352 2.74 5.59 -0.54
C GLY A 352 2.05 4.86 0.62
N ALA A 353 0.72 4.70 0.57
CA ALA A 353 -0.07 4.00 1.57
C ALA A 353 -0.15 2.48 1.34
N SER A 354 0.00 2.03 0.09
CA SER A 354 -0.35 0.67 -0.31
C SER A 354 0.39 -0.42 0.45
N GLY A 355 1.67 -0.21 0.79
CA GLY A 355 2.43 -1.18 1.56
C GLY A 355 1.86 -1.43 2.96
N ALA A 356 1.41 -0.39 3.64
CA ALA A 356 0.72 -0.51 4.92
C ALA A 356 -0.71 -1.05 4.74
N ARG A 357 -1.42 -0.62 3.68
CA ARG A 357 -2.78 -1.07 3.37
C ARG A 357 -2.84 -2.59 3.19
N VAL A 358 -1.96 -3.18 2.37
CA VAL A 358 -1.95 -4.63 2.16
C VAL A 358 -1.63 -5.39 3.45
N LEU A 359 -0.73 -4.87 4.29
CA LEU A 359 -0.43 -5.49 5.57
C LEU A 359 -1.61 -5.42 6.54
N VAL A 360 -2.33 -4.29 6.61
CA VAL A 360 -3.55 -4.16 7.43
C VAL A 360 -4.60 -5.18 6.99
N THR A 361 -4.89 -5.29 5.70
CA THR A 361 -5.85 -6.26 5.16
C THR A 361 -5.41 -7.70 5.46
N LEU A 362 -4.12 -8.02 5.28
CA LEU A 362 -3.56 -9.33 5.61
C LEU A 362 -3.83 -9.71 7.07
N LEU A 363 -3.50 -8.82 8.01
CA LEU A 363 -3.66 -9.08 9.44
C LEU A 363 -5.12 -9.32 9.84
N HIS A 364 -6.03 -8.51 9.33
CA HIS A 364 -7.47 -8.67 9.62
C HIS A 364 -8.03 -9.96 9.01
N GLU A 365 -7.64 -10.32 7.78
CA GLU A 365 -8.12 -11.54 7.16
C GLU A 365 -7.48 -12.79 7.78
N MET A 366 -6.21 -12.73 8.19
CA MET A 366 -5.57 -13.80 8.97
C MET A 366 -6.34 -14.08 10.28
N ALA A 367 -6.79 -13.02 10.95
CA ALA A 367 -7.60 -13.17 12.18
C ALA A 367 -8.94 -13.85 11.90
N LYS A 368 -9.63 -13.48 10.82
CA LYS A 368 -10.94 -14.04 10.43
C LYS A 368 -10.88 -15.51 10.01
N ARG A 369 -9.75 -15.92 9.43
CA ARG A 369 -9.55 -17.30 8.94
C ARG A 369 -8.77 -18.19 9.88
N ASP A 370 -8.30 -17.66 11.02
CA ASP A 370 -7.33 -18.30 11.90
C ASP A 370 -6.04 -18.75 11.17
N ALA A 371 -5.67 -18.01 10.11
CA ALA A 371 -4.44 -18.23 9.37
C ALA A 371 -3.22 -17.91 10.25
N LYS A 372 -2.17 -18.71 10.16
CA LYS A 372 -0.98 -18.59 11.03
C LYS A 372 0.17 -17.87 10.34
N LYS A 373 0.44 -18.15 9.08
CA LYS A 373 1.57 -17.62 8.32
C LYS A 373 1.07 -16.77 7.15
N GLY A 374 1.37 -15.49 7.19
CA GLY A 374 0.98 -14.53 6.17
C GLY A 374 2.17 -13.84 5.53
N LEU A 375 1.98 -13.36 4.30
CA LEU A 375 2.97 -12.59 3.55
C LEU A 375 2.33 -11.38 2.89
N ALA A 376 2.93 -10.20 3.09
CA ALA A 376 2.63 -8.99 2.32
C ALA A 376 3.79 -8.69 1.37
N THR A 377 3.52 -8.37 0.10
CA THR A 377 4.57 -8.04 -0.87
C THR A 377 4.11 -7.05 -1.93
N LEU A 378 5.03 -6.21 -2.41
CA LEU A 378 4.78 -5.21 -3.44
C LEU A 378 5.96 -5.13 -4.42
N CYS A 379 5.63 -4.90 -5.69
CA CYS A 379 6.57 -4.35 -6.66
C CYS A 379 6.75 -2.84 -6.41
N ILE A 380 7.88 -2.31 -6.81
CA ILE A 380 8.28 -0.93 -6.57
C ILE A 380 8.87 -0.37 -7.86
N GLY A 381 8.40 0.79 -8.29
CA GLY A 381 8.96 1.53 -9.42
C GLY A 381 10.47 1.72 -9.26
N GLY A 382 11.19 1.82 -10.38
CA GLY A 382 12.66 1.85 -10.36
C GLY A 382 13.32 0.48 -10.20
N GLY A 383 12.56 -0.62 -10.27
CA GLY A 383 13.10 -1.98 -10.26
C GLY A 383 13.41 -2.52 -8.87
N MET A 384 12.44 -2.52 -7.97
CA MET A 384 12.61 -3.05 -6.61
C MET A 384 11.40 -3.87 -6.18
N GLY A 385 11.53 -4.57 -5.07
CA GLY A 385 10.45 -5.24 -4.37
C GLY A 385 10.67 -5.24 -2.85
N VAL A 386 9.59 -5.34 -2.11
CA VAL A 386 9.58 -5.51 -0.66
C VAL A 386 8.61 -6.62 -0.26
N ALA A 387 8.99 -7.41 0.72
CA ALA A 387 8.14 -8.44 1.30
C ALA A 387 8.29 -8.49 2.82
N MET A 388 7.21 -8.80 3.52
CA MET A 388 7.16 -8.99 4.97
C MET A 388 6.34 -10.22 5.31
N ALA A 389 6.94 -11.14 6.06
CA ALA A 389 6.30 -12.34 6.59
C ALA A 389 5.85 -12.08 8.02
N VAL A 390 4.62 -12.45 8.33
CA VAL A 390 4.01 -12.29 9.67
C VAL A 390 3.42 -13.60 10.16
N GLU A 391 3.41 -13.81 11.49
CA GLU A 391 2.94 -15.05 12.11
C GLU A 391 2.04 -14.76 13.31
N ARG A 392 0.94 -15.54 13.44
CA ARG A 392 -0.03 -15.48 14.55
C ARG A 392 0.08 -16.68 15.47
#